data_0ff711a7139acf86fe89584e1ebcc86e
#
_entry.id   0ff711a7139acf86fe89584e1ebcc86e
#
_cell.length_a   1.000
_cell.length_b   1.000
_cell.length_c   1.000
_cell.angle_alpha   90.00
_cell.angle_beta   90.00
_cell.angle_gamma   90.00
#
_symmetry.space_group_name_H-M   'P 1'
#
loop_
_entity.id
_entity.type
_entity.pdbx_description
1 polymer ?
#
loop_
_entity_poly.entity_id
_entity_poly.type
_entity_poly.pdbx_seq_one_letter_code
_entity_poly.pdbx_strand_id
1 'polypeptide(L)'
;MDIATGALLWDVTHDMALRGGPTIIGTELIAVIDMDGRVFVYQLADGTLFWQRTGLPVNTIIYGATSPAFNASELVLAGAGGEVSVHQIQTGDILWTDTLASLLPNTPLESLGDILAHPVHDGRQVYVISQAGRFAAFDAQSGFMAWEHPFAGSQLPWIAGDSVYLVTLTGRLVSLRLSDGMIRWVSKLKGALPEGKAVSDDGPIYLGPIVASGQVLLLSQNGQISRFDAMNGNALGSTSIGGSFDTPPTAASGYFVTLSSSGNLTVMR
;
A
#
# COMPACT_ATOMS: atom_id res chain seq x y z
N MET A 1 -24.21 -1.21 0.53
CA MET A 1 -25.05 -1.89 1.55
C MET A 1 -25.22 -0.96 2.75
N ASP A 2 -26.39 -0.95 3.34
CA ASP A 2 -26.64 -0.26 4.60
C ASP A 2 -25.94 -1.01 5.76
N ILE A 3 -25.14 -0.32 6.57
CA ILE A 3 -24.31 -0.96 7.62
C ILE A 3 -25.17 -1.51 8.77
N ALA A 4 -26.29 -0.87 9.09
CA ALA A 4 -27.13 -1.27 10.22
C ALA A 4 -28.04 -2.47 9.88
N THR A 5 -28.51 -2.53 8.65
CA THR A 5 -29.50 -3.51 8.20
C THR A 5 -28.96 -4.58 7.27
N GLY A 6 -27.78 -4.35 6.66
CA GLY A 6 -27.25 -5.20 5.60
C GLY A 6 -28.01 -5.12 4.27
N ALA A 7 -28.98 -4.22 4.15
CA ALA A 7 -29.77 -4.09 2.93
C ALA A 7 -28.91 -3.61 1.76
N LEU A 8 -29.12 -4.19 0.58
CA LEU A 8 -28.49 -3.72 -0.65
C LEU A 8 -29.08 -2.35 -1.03
N LEU A 9 -28.25 -1.34 -1.14
CA LEU A 9 -28.66 0.00 -1.60
C LEU A 9 -28.57 0.11 -3.11
N TRP A 10 -27.46 -0.33 -3.67
CA TRP A 10 -27.20 -0.38 -5.12
C TRP A 10 -26.08 -1.40 -5.41
N ASP A 11 -26.01 -1.84 -6.66
CA ASP A 11 -24.90 -2.62 -7.20
C ASP A 11 -24.55 -2.18 -8.61
N VAL A 12 -23.29 -2.37 -8.98
CA VAL A 12 -22.78 -2.12 -10.33
C VAL A 12 -21.99 -3.33 -10.79
N THR A 13 -22.32 -3.80 -11.99
CA THR A 13 -21.60 -4.90 -12.62
C THR A 13 -20.55 -4.38 -13.58
N HIS A 14 -19.34 -4.90 -13.49
CA HIS A 14 -18.22 -4.63 -14.39
C HIS A 14 -18.03 -5.79 -15.37
N ASP A 15 -17.56 -5.49 -16.57
CA ASP A 15 -17.18 -6.49 -17.58
C ASP A 15 -15.86 -7.19 -17.25
N MET A 16 -15.02 -6.56 -16.41
CA MET A 16 -13.75 -7.10 -15.92
C MET A 16 -13.75 -7.16 -14.39
N ALA A 17 -12.96 -8.10 -13.85
CA ALA A 17 -12.76 -8.19 -12.41
C ALA A 17 -12.10 -6.91 -11.85
N LEU A 18 -12.47 -6.51 -10.64
CA LEU A 18 -11.81 -5.41 -9.94
C LEU A 18 -10.45 -5.87 -9.41
N ARG A 19 -9.47 -4.98 -9.51
CA ARG A 19 -8.09 -5.30 -9.13
C ARG A 19 -7.83 -5.15 -7.63
N GLY A 20 -8.47 -4.20 -6.98
CA GLY A 20 -8.27 -3.90 -5.56
C GLY A 20 -9.56 -3.66 -4.82
N GLY A 21 -9.44 -3.36 -3.53
CA GLY A 21 -10.57 -2.92 -2.74
C GLY A 21 -11.05 -1.53 -3.18
N PRO A 22 -12.35 -1.22 -2.98
CA PRO A 22 -12.87 0.11 -3.25
C PRO A 22 -12.30 1.12 -2.26
N THR A 23 -12.08 2.35 -2.72
CA THR A 23 -11.67 3.48 -1.88
C THR A 23 -12.81 4.48 -1.78
N ILE A 24 -13.31 4.69 -0.57
CA ILE A 24 -14.33 5.72 -0.30
C ILE A 24 -13.62 7.07 -0.22
N ILE A 25 -14.05 8.02 -1.05
CA ILE A 25 -13.49 9.37 -1.15
C ILE A 25 -14.43 10.33 -0.44
N GLY A 26 -14.01 10.79 0.73
CA GLY A 26 -14.84 11.64 1.58
C GLY A 26 -16.14 10.94 1.98
N THR A 27 -17.27 11.59 1.75
CA THR A 27 -18.62 11.06 2.06
C THR A 27 -19.49 10.86 0.81
N GLU A 28 -18.96 11.14 -0.38
CA GLU A 28 -19.79 11.27 -1.59
C GLU A 28 -19.40 10.30 -2.71
N LEU A 29 -18.14 9.89 -2.79
CA LEU A 29 -17.65 9.14 -3.93
C LEU A 29 -16.99 7.83 -3.51
N ILE A 30 -16.91 6.89 -4.45
CA ILE A 30 -16.17 5.63 -4.30
C ILE A 30 -15.41 5.35 -5.59
N ALA A 31 -14.12 5.03 -5.47
CA ALA A 31 -13.25 4.70 -6.59
C ALA A 31 -12.90 3.21 -6.60
N VAL A 32 -12.87 2.61 -7.78
CA VAL A 32 -12.42 1.24 -8.04
C VAL A 32 -11.53 1.19 -9.28
N ILE A 33 -10.63 0.21 -9.34
CA ILE A 33 -9.78 -0.08 -10.50
C ILE A 33 -10.06 -1.51 -10.95
N ASP A 34 -10.18 -1.73 -12.24
CA ASP A 34 -10.29 -3.07 -12.81
C ASP A 34 -8.94 -3.65 -13.25
N MET A 35 -8.96 -4.91 -13.72
CA MET A 35 -7.75 -5.63 -14.16
C MET A 35 -7.12 -5.03 -15.42
N ASP A 36 -7.87 -4.28 -16.23
CA ASP A 36 -7.36 -3.54 -17.39
C ASP A 36 -6.79 -2.16 -17.02
N GLY A 37 -6.76 -1.81 -15.72
CA GLY A 37 -6.31 -0.52 -15.24
C GLY A 37 -7.30 0.62 -15.47
N ARG A 38 -8.56 0.32 -15.84
CA ARG A 38 -9.60 1.34 -15.94
C ARG A 38 -10.04 1.75 -14.54
N VAL A 39 -10.17 3.04 -14.33
CA VAL A 39 -10.60 3.63 -13.07
C VAL A 39 -12.04 4.11 -13.21
N PHE A 40 -12.85 3.75 -12.26
CA PHE A 40 -14.24 4.18 -12.18
C PHE A 40 -14.47 4.89 -10.85
N VAL A 41 -15.10 6.03 -10.90
CA VAL A 41 -15.58 6.75 -9.72
C VAL A 41 -17.08 6.86 -9.78
N TYR A 42 -17.76 6.48 -8.71
CA TYR A 42 -19.20 6.46 -8.58
C TYR A 42 -19.67 7.35 -7.45
N GLN A 43 -20.89 7.84 -7.56
CA GLN A 43 -21.61 8.45 -6.44
C GLN A 43 -21.87 7.37 -5.37
N LEU A 44 -21.47 7.63 -4.14
CA LEU A 44 -21.65 6.67 -3.04
C LEU A 44 -23.13 6.44 -2.69
N ALA A 45 -23.97 7.45 -2.94
CA ALA A 45 -25.37 7.42 -2.57
C ALA A 45 -26.20 6.42 -3.41
N ASP A 46 -25.95 6.32 -4.71
CA ASP A 46 -26.81 5.59 -5.65
C ASP A 46 -26.07 4.75 -6.69
N GLY A 47 -24.72 4.74 -6.67
CA GLY A 47 -23.91 4.00 -7.63
C GLY A 47 -23.87 4.62 -9.04
N THR A 48 -24.35 5.84 -9.22
CA THR A 48 -24.26 6.54 -10.52
C THR A 48 -22.80 6.80 -10.86
N LEU A 49 -22.42 6.48 -12.11
CA LEU A 49 -21.06 6.74 -12.60
C LEU A 49 -20.79 8.25 -12.63
N PHE A 50 -19.79 8.69 -11.86
CA PHE A 50 -19.37 10.09 -11.83
C PHE A 50 -18.39 10.38 -12.96
N TRP A 51 -17.34 9.55 -13.09
CA TRP A 51 -16.45 9.53 -14.26
C TRP A 51 -15.71 8.18 -14.35
N GLN A 52 -15.16 7.92 -15.54
CA GLN A 52 -14.23 6.82 -15.79
C GLN A 52 -13.04 7.29 -16.60
N ARG A 53 -11.89 6.64 -16.40
CA ARG A 53 -10.68 6.85 -17.19
C ARG A 53 -10.03 5.49 -17.51
N THR A 54 -9.42 5.42 -18.67
CA THR A 54 -8.62 4.25 -19.05
C THR A 54 -7.18 4.50 -18.64
N GLY A 55 -6.59 3.57 -17.89
CA GLY A 55 -5.17 3.55 -17.58
C GLY A 55 -4.34 2.99 -18.75
N LEU A 56 -3.04 2.89 -18.53
CA LEU A 56 -2.16 2.26 -19.52
C LEU A 56 -2.37 0.73 -19.49
N PRO A 57 -2.56 0.08 -20.65
CA PRO A 57 -2.71 -1.37 -20.70
C PRO A 57 -1.41 -2.06 -20.27
N VAL A 58 -1.53 -3.08 -19.43
CA VAL A 58 -0.41 -3.86 -18.93
C VAL A 58 -0.49 -5.28 -19.48
N ASN A 59 0.61 -5.75 -20.10
CA ASN A 59 0.65 -7.07 -20.74
C ASN A 59 0.93 -8.21 -19.75
N THR A 60 1.51 -7.92 -18.61
CA THR A 60 1.88 -8.91 -17.58
C THR A 60 1.73 -8.28 -16.20
N ILE A 61 1.03 -8.96 -15.29
CA ILE A 61 0.81 -8.49 -13.93
C ILE A 61 1.18 -9.58 -12.93
N ILE A 62 1.76 -9.18 -11.79
CA ILE A 62 1.78 -10.02 -10.60
C ILE A 62 0.39 -9.92 -9.97
N TYR A 63 -0.16 -11.07 -9.60
CA TYR A 63 -1.47 -11.11 -8.95
C TYR A 63 -1.39 -10.36 -7.60
N GLY A 64 -2.00 -9.18 -7.56
CA GLY A 64 -2.01 -8.31 -6.40
C GLY A 64 -2.86 -7.07 -6.66
N ALA A 65 -3.29 -6.43 -5.60
CA ALA A 65 -4.33 -5.42 -5.65
C ALA A 65 -3.88 -4.14 -4.97
N THR A 66 -3.75 -3.07 -5.75
CA THR A 66 -3.65 -1.73 -5.20
C THR A 66 -5.03 -1.07 -5.18
N SER A 67 -5.40 -0.50 -4.03
CA SER A 67 -6.53 0.43 -3.98
C SER A 67 -6.04 1.85 -4.21
N PRO A 68 -6.83 2.73 -4.80
CA PRO A 68 -6.49 4.14 -4.90
C PRO A 68 -6.25 4.78 -3.53
N ALA A 69 -5.32 5.74 -3.45
CA ALA A 69 -5.24 6.66 -2.33
C ALA A 69 -5.82 8.01 -2.71
N PHE A 70 -6.26 8.78 -1.74
CA PHE A 70 -6.79 10.11 -2.02
C PHE A 70 -6.43 11.11 -0.93
N ASN A 71 -6.43 12.38 -1.29
CA ASN A 71 -6.39 13.49 -0.36
C ASN A 71 -7.06 14.73 -0.98
N ALA A 72 -7.93 15.39 -0.21
CA ALA A 72 -8.64 16.62 -0.60
C ALA A 72 -9.23 16.57 -2.03
N SER A 73 -8.45 16.91 -3.05
CA SER A 73 -8.87 17.02 -4.46
C SER A 73 -8.18 16.02 -5.38
N GLU A 74 -7.30 15.19 -4.87
CA GLU A 74 -6.40 14.34 -5.66
C GLU A 74 -6.65 12.86 -5.39
N LEU A 75 -6.73 12.07 -6.46
CA LEU A 75 -6.79 10.61 -6.45
C LEU A 75 -5.51 10.04 -7.02
N VAL A 76 -4.80 9.25 -6.23
CA VAL A 76 -3.55 8.59 -6.61
C VAL A 76 -3.83 7.15 -7.02
N LEU A 77 -3.35 6.79 -8.18
CA LEU A 77 -3.44 5.45 -8.74
C LEU A 77 -2.04 4.89 -8.93
N ALA A 78 -1.87 3.62 -8.60
CA ALA A 78 -0.64 2.89 -8.84
C ALA A 78 -0.93 1.67 -9.70
N GLY A 79 -0.18 1.54 -10.78
CA GLY A 79 -0.43 0.56 -11.84
C GLY A 79 0.44 -0.69 -11.76
N ALA A 80 0.06 -1.70 -12.54
CA ALA A 80 0.75 -2.98 -12.65
C ALA A 80 2.05 -2.90 -13.44
N GLY A 81 2.28 -1.86 -14.22
CA GLY A 81 3.56 -1.63 -14.91
C GLY A 81 4.52 -0.72 -14.17
N GLY A 82 4.22 -0.40 -12.90
CA GLY A 82 4.99 0.57 -12.11
C GLY A 82 4.57 2.01 -12.32
N GLU A 83 3.50 2.25 -13.06
CA GLU A 83 2.98 3.60 -13.27
C GLU A 83 2.38 4.16 -11.99
N VAL A 84 2.56 5.45 -11.80
CA VAL A 84 1.90 6.27 -10.80
C VAL A 84 1.21 7.40 -11.52
N SER A 85 -0.06 7.62 -11.26
CA SER A 85 -0.80 8.77 -11.79
C SER A 85 -1.61 9.44 -10.71
N VAL A 86 -1.66 10.76 -10.77
CA VAL A 86 -2.50 11.57 -9.89
C VAL A 86 -3.54 12.27 -10.73
N HIS A 87 -4.78 12.17 -10.30
CA HIS A 87 -5.95 12.67 -10.99
C HIS A 87 -6.70 13.65 -10.12
N GLN A 88 -7.29 14.65 -10.74
CA GLN A 88 -8.24 15.51 -10.07
C GLN A 88 -9.54 14.74 -9.78
N ILE A 89 -9.98 14.66 -8.52
CA ILE A 89 -11.15 13.88 -8.13
C ILE A 89 -12.41 14.33 -8.84
N GLN A 90 -12.59 15.64 -9.05
CA GLN A 90 -13.84 16.20 -9.61
C GLN A 90 -14.02 15.92 -11.10
N THR A 91 -12.94 15.81 -11.86
CA THR A 91 -13.00 15.68 -13.32
C THR A 91 -12.40 14.39 -13.86
N GLY A 92 -11.55 13.72 -13.04
CA GLY A 92 -10.74 12.59 -13.48
C GLY A 92 -9.57 12.98 -14.38
N ASP A 93 -9.28 14.27 -14.55
CA ASP A 93 -8.16 14.72 -15.38
C ASP A 93 -6.82 14.39 -14.71
N ILE A 94 -5.88 13.94 -15.52
CA ILE A 94 -4.54 13.63 -15.06
C ILE A 94 -3.79 14.93 -14.73
N LEU A 95 -3.33 15.05 -13.50
CA LEU A 95 -2.48 16.15 -13.06
C LEU A 95 -1.02 15.88 -13.40
N TRP A 96 -0.55 14.68 -13.12
CA TRP A 96 0.78 14.20 -13.50
C TRP A 96 0.86 12.67 -13.52
N THR A 97 1.90 12.14 -14.17
CA THR A 97 2.25 10.72 -14.21
C THR A 97 3.74 10.54 -14.05
N ASP A 98 4.15 9.42 -13.43
CA ASP A 98 5.53 8.96 -13.35
C ASP A 98 5.57 7.43 -13.32
N THR A 99 6.76 6.84 -13.26
CA THR A 99 6.92 5.38 -13.21
C THR A 99 8.02 4.95 -12.25
N LEU A 100 7.76 3.89 -11.48
CA LEU A 100 8.74 3.18 -10.67
C LEU A 100 9.27 1.92 -11.35
N ALA A 101 8.95 1.68 -12.62
CA ALA A 101 9.54 0.60 -13.39
C ALA A 101 11.06 0.78 -13.49
N SER A 102 11.81 -0.33 -13.42
CA SER A 102 13.26 -0.30 -13.64
C SER A 102 13.55 -0.09 -15.12
N LEU A 103 14.38 0.90 -15.45
CA LEU A 103 14.81 1.15 -16.83
C LEU A 103 15.84 0.09 -17.31
N LEU A 104 16.55 -0.54 -16.37
CA LEU A 104 17.59 -1.55 -16.62
C LEU A 104 17.44 -2.69 -15.61
N PRO A 105 16.45 -3.57 -15.79
CA PRO A 105 16.23 -4.66 -14.84
C PRO A 105 17.40 -5.66 -14.90
N ASN A 106 17.99 -5.98 -13.75
CA ASN A 106 19.05 -6.96 -13.60
C ASN A 106 18.51 -8.36 -13.28
N THR A 107 17.26 -8.44 -12.86
CA THR A 107 16.59 -9.70 -12.52
C THR A 107 15.20 -9.78 -13.17
N PRO A 108 14.66 -10.98 -13.40
CA PRO A 108 13.29 -11.13 -13.86
C PRO A 108 12.25 -10.43 -12.98
N LEU A 109 12.46 -10.36 -11.67
CA LEU A 109 11.57 -9.68 -10.75
C LEU A 109 11.61 -8.15 -10.92
N GLU A 110 12.78 -7.57 -11.16
CA GLU A 110 12.93 -6.15 -11.47
C GLU A 110 12.29 -5.75 -12.79
N SER A 111 12.14 -6.70 -13.74
CA SER A 111 11.42 -6.48 -15.00
C SER A 111 9.90 -6.38 -14.83
N LEU A 112 9.38 -6.91 -13.72
CA LEU A 112 7.99 -6.78 -13.32
C LEU A 112 7.86 -5.54 -12.42
N GLY A 113 7.62 -4.40 -13.03
CA GLY A 113 7.54 -3.09 -12.34
C GLY A 113 6.39 -2.93 -11.35
N ASP A 114 5.67 -4.02 -11.05
CA ASP A 114 4.40 -3.97 -10.33
C ASP A 114 4.48 -3.26 -8.98
N ILE A 115 3.55 -2.36 -8.78
CA ILE A 115 3.25 -1.76 -7.49
C ILE A 115 2.10 -2.57 -6.90
N LEU A 116 2.37 -3.29 -5.83
CA LEU A 116 1.37 -4.09 -5.09
C LEU A 116 0.91 -3.40 -3.81
N ALA A 117 1.71 -2.50 -3.28
CA ALA A 117 1.37 -1.68 -2.13
C ALA A 117 0.47 -0.52 -2.54
N HIS A 118 -0.55 -0.23 -1.74
CA HIS A 118 -1.32 0.99 -1.95
C HIS A 118 -0.40 2.21 -1.86
N PRO A 119 -0.55 3.21 -2.73
CA PRO A 119 0.13 4.49 -2.56
C PRO A 119 -0.34 5.17 -1.27
N VAL A 120 0.48 6.05 -0.72
CA VAL A 120 0.12 6.86 0.44
C VAL A 120 0.23 8.33 0.06
N HIS A 121 -0.80 9.12 0.41
CA HIS A 121 -0.84 10.55 0.19
C HIS A 121 -0.99 11.28 1.53
N ASP A 122 0.01 12.07 1.94
CA ASP A 122 0.00 12.79 3.22
C ASP A 122 -0.51 14.25 3.13
N GLY A 123 -0.91 14.69 1.93
CA GLY A 123 -1.35 16.05 1.63
C GLY A 123 -0.27 16.90 0.98
N ARG A 124 0.98 16.50 1.06
CA ARG A 124 2.12 17.19 0.45
C ARG A 124 2.88 16.30 -0.52
N GLN A 125 3.04 15.04 -0.18
CA GLN A 125 3.79 14.07 -0.97
C GLN A 125 2.98 12.79 -1.19
N VAL A 126 3.29 12.13 -2.30
CA VAL A 126 2.82 10.79 -2.64
C VAL A 126 3.97 9.81 -2.48
N TYR A 127 3.77 8.77 -1.69
CA TYR A 127 4.76 7.73 -1.42
C TYR A 127 4.35 6.44 -2.10
N VAL A 128 5.25 5.86 -2.87
CA VAL A 128 5.00 4.63 -3.62
C VAL A 128 6.18 3.68 -3.52
N ILE A 129 5.91 2.41 -3.29
CA ILE A 129 6.91 1.35 -3.24
C ILE A 129 6.59 0.29 -4.28
N SER A 130 7.58 -0.10 -5.08
CA SER A 130 7.46 -1.15 -6.09
C SER A 130 8.21 -2.43 -5.70
N GLN A 131 7.83 -3.54 -6.28
CA GLN A 131 8.59 -4.79 -6.19
C GLN A 131 9.89 -4.73 -6.99
N ALA A 132 9.96 -3.86 -7.99
CA ALA A 132 11.17 -3.64 -8.80
C ALA A 132 12.33 -2.99 -8.05
N GLY A 133 12.16 -2.69 -6.77
CA GLY A 133 13.25 -2.18 -5.92
C GLY A 133 13.29 -0.67 -5.80
N ARG A 134 12.19 0.03 -5.96
CA ARG A 134 12.14 1.50 -5.82
C ARG A 134 11.08 1.90 -4.80
N PHE A 135 11.48 2.73 -3.85
CA PHE A 135 10.60 3.46 -2.94
C PHE A 135 10.83 4.94 -3.15
N ALA A 136 9.82 5.66 -3.58
CA ALA A 136 9.94 7.07 -3.94
C ALA A 136 8.87 7.93 -3.27
N ALA A 137 9.23 9.19 -3.04
CA ALA A 137 8.30 10.26 -2.69
C ALA A 137 8.26 11.28 -3.81
N PHE A 138 7.06 11.64 -4.21
CA PHE A 138 6.78 12.67 -5.21
C PHE A 138 6.10 13.86 -4.55
N ASP A 139 6.44 15.07 -4.93
CA ASP A 139 5.64 16.24 -4.60
C ASP A 139 4.23 16.08 -5.21
N ALA A 140 3.21 16.15 -4.38
CA ALA A 140 1.86 15.81 -4.82
C ALA A 140 1.34 16.75 -5.90
N GLN A 141 1.70 18.02 -5.84
CA GLN A 141 1.20 19.03 -6.76
C GLN A 141 1.91 19.02 -8.12
N SER A 142 3.23 18.86 -8.12
CA SER A 142 4.05 18.97 -9.33
C SER A 142 4.41 17.63 -9.96
N GLY A 143 4.31 16.52 -9.21
CA GLY A 143 4.80 15.22 -9.61
C GLY A 143 6.32 15.05 -9.60
N PHE A 144 7.08 16.07 -9.24
CA PHE A 144 8.53 15.93 -9.15
C PHE A 144 8.94 14.99 -8.05
N MET A 145 9.84 14.06 -8.37
CA MET A 145 10.42 13.16 -7.38
C MET A 145 11.25 13.97 -6.37
N ALA A 146 10.84 13.93 -5.11
CA ALA A 146 11.53 14.59 -4.01
C ALA A 146 12.76 13.81 -3.56
N TRP A 147 12.60 12.48 -3.44
CA TRP A 147 13.66 11.54 -3.09
C TRP A 147 13.27 10.11 -3.45
N GLU A 148 14.26 9.23 -3.56
CA GLU A 148 14.05 7.79 -3.75
C GLU A 148 15.09 6.95 -3.00
N HIS A 149 14.74 5.67 -2.77
CA HIS A 149 15.60 4.63 -2.21
C HIS A 149 15.46 3.31 -2.96
N PRO A 150 16.52 2.49 -3.01
CA PRO A 150 16.50 1.18 -3.64
C PRO A 150 15.89 0.12 -2.71
N PHE A 151 14.62 0.32 -2.32
CA PHE A 151 13.87 -0.60 -1.48
C PHE A 151 12.75 -1.26 -2.27
N ALA A 152 12.79 -2.59 -2.36
CA ALA A 152 11.68 -3.39 -2.87
C ALA A 152 10.69 -3.69 -1.74
N GLY A 153 9.40 -3.53 -2.01
CA GLY A 153 8.36 -3.80 -1.04
C GLY A 153 7.00 -4.07 -1.67
N SER A 154 6.14 -4.77 -0.95
CA SER A 154 4.77 -5.08 -1.35
C SER A 154 3.73 -4.68 -0.29
N GLN A 155 4.19 -4.13 0.83
CA GLN A 155 3.34 -3.71 1.92
C GLN A 155 3.17 -2.19 1.94
N LEU A 156 2.01 -1.74 2.38
CA LEU A 156 1.69 -0.32 2.52
C LEU A 156 2.70 0.38 3.45
N PRO A 157 3.41 1.43 3.01
CA PRO A 157 4.20 2.26 3.90
C PRO A 157 3.29 2.97 4.91
N TRP A 158 3.73 3.04 6.16
CA TRP A 158 2.95 3.70 7.23
C TRP A 158 3.57 5.03 7.61
N ILE A 159 2.77 6.09 7.57
CA ILE A 159 3.20 7.44 7.99
C ILE A 159 2.76 7.69 9.42
N ALA A 160 3.71 8.11 10.26
CA ALA A 160 3.43 8.59 11.62
C ALA A 160 4.37 9.74 11.99
N GLY A 161 3.79 10.89 12.33
CA GLY A 161 4.55 12.11 12.59
C GLY A 161 5.34 12.57 11.35
N ASP A 162 6.65 12.72 11.50
CA ASP A 162 7.58 13.11 10.44
C ASP A 162 8.35 11.92 9.84
N SER A 163 7.85 10.72 10.05
CA SER A 163 8.50 9.47 9.62
C SER A 163 7.59 8.61 8.77
N VAL A 164 8.17 7.92 7.79
CA VAL A 164 7.57 6.80 7.09
C VAL A 164 8.28 5.49 7.49
N TYR A 165 7.49 4.47 7.69
CA TYR A 165 7.93 3.12 8.04
C TYR A 165 7.55 2.16 6.93
N LEU A 166 8.46 1.28 6.55
CA LEU A 166 8.22 0.28 5.52
C LEU A 166 8.91 -1.04 5.84
N VAL A 167 8.39 -2.11 5.28
CA VAL A 167 9.01 -3.44 5.30
C VAL A 167 9.47 -3.78 3.88
N THR A 168 10.76 -4.12 3.77
CA THR A 168 11.35 -4.53 2.49
C THR A 168 11.13 -6.02 2.24
N LEU A 169 11.13 -6.43 0.96
CA LEU A 169 11.11 -7.84 0.56
C LEU A 169 12.35 -8.62 1.06
N THR A 170 13.41 -7.93 1.42
CA THR A 170 14.62 -8.54 2.02
C THR A 170 14.52 -8.72 3.54
N GLY A 171 13.37 -8.43 4.15
CA GLY A 171 13.12 -8.61 5.58
C GLY A 171 13.76 -7.53 6.45
N ARG A 172 13.72 -6.29 6.03
CA ARG A 172 14.15 -5.14 6.84
C ARG A 172 12.97 -4.24 7.15
N LEU A 173 12.85 -3.83 8.39
CA LEU A 173 12.00 -2.73 8.81
C LEU A 173 12.82 -1.45 8.76
N VAL A 174 12.35 -0.46 8.02
CA VAL A 174 13.07 0.78 7.76
C VAL A 174 12.22 1.97 8.21
N SER A 175 12.84 2.95 8.85
CA SER A 175 12.25 4.25 9.11
C SER A 175 13.03 5.33 8.37
N LEU A 176 12.30 6.20 7.67
CA LEU A 176 12.88 7.35 6.95
C LEU A 176 12.16 8.63 7.39
N ARG A 177 12.86 9.75 7.28
CA ARG A 177 12.27 11.07 7.46
C ARG A 177 11.48 11.46 6.21
N LEU A 178 10.24 11.92 6.38
CA LEU A 178 9.36 12.28 5.26
C LEU A 178 9.93 13.38 4.37
N SER A 179 10.55 14.40 4.97
CA SER A 179 10.93 15.61 4.26
C SER A 179 12.04 15.44 3.20
N ASP A 180 12.93 14.46 3.40
CA ASP A 180 14.13 14.30 2.56
C ASP A 180 14.55 12.84 2.35
N GLY A 181 13.78 11.90 2.88
CA GLY A 181 14.06 10.47 2.74
C GLY A 181 15.25 9.97 3.57
N MET A 182 15.86 10.78 4.44
CA MET A 182 16.99 10.29 5.25
C MET A 182 16.61 9.09 6.11
N ILE A 183 17.37 8.02 6.00
CA ILE A 183 17.18 6.81 6.82
C ILE A 183 17.47 7.17 8.27
N ARG A 184 16.48 6.95 9.15
CA ARG A 184 16.62 7.13 10.59
C ARG A 184 17.22 5.91 11.23
N TRP A 185 16.70 4.74 10.87
CA TRP A 185 17.19 3.45 11.33
C TRP A 185 16.71 2.31 10.42
N VAL A 186 17.41 1.17 10.50
CA VAL A 186 17.07 -0.08 9.83
C VAL A 186 17.18 -1.21 10.83
N SER A 187 16.13 -2.01 10.98
CA SER A 187 16.11 -3.20 11.84
C SER A 187 15.99 -4.46 11.00
N LYS A 188 16.86 -5.42 11.22
CA LYS A 188 16.78 -6.74 10.57
C LYS A 188 15.68 -7.56 11.24
N LEU A 189 14.75 -8.05 10.43
CA LEU A 189 13.68 -8.93 10.89
C LEU A 189 14.18 -10.39 10.94
N LYS A 190 13.48 -11.25 11.66
CA LYS A 190 13.80 -12.68 11.69
C LYS A 190 13.62 -13.26 10.28
N GLY A 191 14.65 -13.93 9.76
CA GLY A 191 14.67 -14.45 8.40
C GLY A 191 15.06 -13.42 7.32
N ALA A 192 15.54 -12.24 7.73
CA ALA A 192 16.06 -11.26 6.78
C ALA A 192 17.19 -11.84 5.93
N LEU A 193 17.15 -11.57 4.64
CA LEU A 193 18.15 -12.04 3.68
C LEU A 193 19.50 -11.33 3.93
N PRO A 194 20.64 -12.00 3.68
CA PRO A 194 21.94 -11.34 3.62
C PRO A 194 21.96 -10.18 2.60
N GLU A 195 22.85 -9.23 2.79
CA GLU A 195 23.04 -8.15 1.83
C GLU A 195 23.47 -8.68 0.46
N GLY A 196 22.87 -8.10 -0.61
CA GLY A 196 23.14 -8.52 -1.98
C GLY A 196 22.48 -9.83 -2.41
N LYS A 197 21.69 -10.47 -1.57
CA LYS A 197 20.89 -11.63 -1.96
C LYS A 197 19.58 -11.17 -2.57
N ALA A 198 19.22 -11.82 -3.68
CA ALA A 198 17.91 -11.66 -4.29
C ALA A 198 16.80 -12.17 -3.36
N VAL A 199 15.61 -11.61 -3.51
CA VAL A 199 14.41 -12.07 -2.80
C VAL A 199 14.19 -13.56 -3.10
N SER A 200 13.96 -14.36 -2.04
CA SER A 200 13.62 -15.78 -2.16
C SER A 200 12.24 -16.03 -1.52
N ASP A 201 11.52 -16.99 -2.06
CA ASP A 201 10.16 -17.36 -1.60
C ASP A 201 10.14 -17.98 -0.19
N ASP A 202 11.30 -18.32 0.37
CA ASP A 202 11.41 -19.03 1.66
C ASP A 202 11.49 -18.10 2.90
N GLY A 203 11.45 -16.79 2.71
CA GLY A 203 11.51 -15.80 3.79
C GLY A 203 10.18 -15.64 4.53
N PRO A 204 10.18 -15.26 5.83
CA PRO A 204 8.94 -14.95 6.53
C PRO A 204 8.30 -13.70 5.91
N ILE A 205 7.02 -13.84 5.56
CA ILE A 205 6.21 -12.73 5.07
C ILE A 205 5.75 -11.92 6.28
N TYR A 206 6.03 -10.62 6.23
CA TYR A 206 5.57 -9.64 7.21
C TYR A 206 4.48 -8.78 6.61
N LEU A 207 3.42 -8.56 7.38
CA LEU A 207 2.24 -7.78 7.06
C LEU A 207 2.21 -6.51 7.91
N GLY A 208 1.95 -5.38 7.30
CA GLY A 208 2.09 -4.07 7.91
C GLY A 208 3.27 -3.29 7.28
N PRO A 209 3.86 -2.29 7.95
CA PRO A 209 3.79 -1.97 9.39
C PRO A 209 2.54 -1.20 9.81
N ILE A 210 2.28 -1.19 11.12
CA ILE A 210 1.37 -0.26 11.78
C ILE A 210 2.12 0.45 12.89
N VAL A 211 1.89 1.74 13.07
CA VAL A 211 2.47 2.50 14.19
C VAL A 211 1.37 2.90 15.16
N ALA A 212 1.53 2.47 16.41
CA ALA A 212 0.63 2.79 17.50
C ALA A 212 1.39 2.97 18.81
N SER A 213 1.04 3.96 19.60
CA SER A 213 1.62 4.20 20.95
C SER A 213 3.17 4.22 20.95
N GLY A 214 3.80 4.83 19.93
CA GLY A 214 5.25 4.91 19.81
C GLY A 214 5.94 3.59 19.44
N GLN A 215 5.20 2.58 19.04
CA GLN A 215 5.70 1.29 18.60
C GLN A 215 5.32 1.00 17.16
N VAL A 216 6.21 0.32 16.44
CA VAL A 216 5.92 -0.28 15.13
C VAL A 216 5.53 -1.74 15.35
N LEU A 217 4.38 -2.11 14.84
CA LEU A 217 3.82 -3.46 14.92
C LEU A 217 3.91 -4.13 13.56
N LEU A 218 4.40 -5.37 13.53
CA LEU A 218 4.42 -6.22 12.35
C LEU A 218 3.74 -7.55 12.67
N LEU A 219 2.80 -7.96 11.84
CA LEU A 219 2.21 -9.28 11.88
C LEU A 219 2.96 -10.19 10.90
N SER A 220 3.41 -11.35 11.33
CA SER A 220 3.93 -12.36 10.41
C SER A 220 2.80 -13.30 9.94
N GLN A 221 2.99 -13.93 8.79
CA GLN A 221 2.01 -14.87 8.22
C GLN A 221 1.62 -16.00 9.19
N ASN A 222 2.50 -16.40 10.09
CA ASN A 222 2.26 -17.44 11.10
C ASN A 222 1.67 -16.91 12.43
N GLY A 223 1.15 -15.69 12.44
CA GLY A 223 0.45 -15.11 13.60
C GLY A 223 1.36 -14.61 14.73
N GLN A 224 2.60 -14.26 14.43
CA GLN A 224 3.45 -13.57 15.40
C GLN A 224 3.40 -12.07 15.20
N ILE A 225 3.05 -11.31 16.22
CA ILE A 225 3.12 -9.86 16.25
C ILE A 225 4.47 -9.48 16.88
N SER A 226 5.32 -8.84 16.10
CA SER A 226 6.60 -8.27 16.55
C SER A 226 6.45 -6.78 16.79
N ARG A 227 7.06 -6.29 17.88
CA ARG A 227 7.01 -4.89 18.31
C ARG A 227 8.39 -4.28 18.28
N PHE A 228 8.49 -3.07 17.76
CA PHE A 228 9.72 -2.29 17.68
C PHE A 228 9.47 -0.88 18.20
N ASP A 229 10.49 -0.29 18.81
CA ASP A 229 10.46 1.13 19.18
C ASP A 229 10.48 1.99 17.92
N ALA A 230 9.51 2.88 17.77
CA ALA A 230 9.37 3.70 16.55
C ALA A 230 10.50 4.73 16.37
N MET A 231 11.16 5.13 17.47
CA MET A 231 12.24 6.14 17.42
C MET A 231 13.57 5.57 16.97
N ASN A 232 13.88 4.32 17.36
CA ASN A 232 15.22 3.76 17.16
C ASN A 232 15.24 2.36 16.54
N GLY A 233 14.07 1.73 16.30
CA GLY A 233 13.95 0.42 15.69
C GLY A 233 14.34 -0.77 16.57
N ASN A 234 14.59 -0.56 17.87
CA ASN A 234 14.93 -1.65 18.77
C ASN A 234 13.73 -2.59 18.97
N ALA A 235 13.98 -3.90 18.94
CA ALA A 235 12.95 -4.89 19.20
C ALA A 235 12.50 -4.84 20.66
N LEU A 236 11.19 -4.71 20.87
CA LEU A 236 10.56 -4.67 22.21
C LEU A 236 9.96 -6.02 22.60
N GLY A 237 9.98 -6.99 21.70
CA GLY A 237 9.46 -8.33 21.91
C GLY A 237 8.41 -8.74 20.91
N SER A 238 7.86 -9.93 21.10
CA SER A 238 6.82 -10.46 20.22
C SER A 238 5.78 -11.27 20.98
N THR A 239 4.57 -11.37 20.42
CA THR A 239 3.44 -12.11 20.97
C THR A 239 2.83 -12.95 19.86
N SER A 240 2.55 -14.22 20.13
CA SER A 240 1.85 -15.09 19.19
C SER A 240 0.36 -15.04 19.43
N ILE A 241 -0.41 -14.86 18.35
CA ILE A 241 -1.88 -14.93 18.35
C ILE A 241 -2.37 -16.20 17.65
N GLY A 242 -1.43 -17.00 17.11
CA GLY A 242 -1.74 -18.20 16.33
C GLY A 242 -2.46 -17.90 15.01
N GLY A 243 -2.68 -18.92 14.21
CA GLY A 243 -3.35 -18.80 12.90
C GLY A 243 -2.41 -18.48 11.75
N SER A 244 -2.99 -18.39 10.55
CA SER A 244 -2.32 -17.97 9.33
C SER A 244 -2.97 -16.68 8.84
N PHE A 245 -2.17 -15.76 8.31
CA PHE A 245 -2.61 -14.43 7.90
C PHE A 245 -2.01 -14.07 6.54
N ASP A 246 -2.84 -13.57 5.63
CA ASP A 246 -2.45 -13.15 4.29
C ASP A 246 -2.80 -11.66 4.04
N THR A 247 -3.58 -11.07 4.95
CA THR A 247 -3.99 -9.67 4.88
C THR A 247 -3.30 -8.83 5.93
N PRO A 248 -2.86 -7.62 5.59
CA PRO A 248 -2.30 -6.69 6.56
C PRO A 248 -3.30 -6.40 7.70
N PRO A 249 -2.81 -6.22 8.92
CA PRO A 249 -3.63 -5.75 10.02
C PRO A 249 -4.07 -4.29 9.78
N THR A 250 -5.10 -3.86 10.47
CA THR A 250 -5.51 -2.45 10.53
C THR A 250 -5.59 -1.97 11.97
N ALA A 251 -5.47 -0.66 12.16
CA ALA A 251 -5.64 -0.04 13.47
C ALA A 251 -6.67 1.09 13.38
N ALA A 252 -7.64 1.06 14.26
CA ALA A 252 -8.65 2.09 14.38
C ALA A 252 -9.11 2.26 15.83
N SER A 253 -9.30 3.49 16.28
CA SER A 253 -9.85 3.82 17.60
C SER A 253 -9.13 3.12 18.77
N GLY A 254 -7.81 2.91 18.65
CA GLY A 254 -7.01 2.25 19.70
C GLY A 254 -7.11 0.72 19.70
N TYR A 255 -7.71 0.14 18.66
CA TYR A 255 -7.77 -1.30 18.45
C TYR A 255 -6.85 -1.71 17.28
N PHE A 256 -6.21 -2.86 17.41
CA PHE A 256 -5.50 -3.56 16.36
C PHE A 256 -6.38 -4.72 15.89
N VAL A 257 -6.67 -4.76 14.60
CA VAL A 257 -7.63 -5.71 14.02
C VAL A 257 -6.93 -6.53 12.94
N THR A 258 -7.08 -7.85 13.01
CA THR A 258 -6.54 -8.78 12.01
C THR A 258 -7.62 -9.75 11.53
N LEU A 259 -7.52 -10.16 10.26
CA LEU A 259 -8.33 -11.21 9.67
C LEU A 259 -7.43 -12.38 9.28
N SER A 260 -7.69 -13.56 9.86
CA SER A 260 -6.96 -14.79 9.49
C SER A 260 -7.41 -15.35 8.15
N SER A 261 -6.56 -16.16 7.51
CA SER A 261 -6.87 -16.88 6.26
C SER A 261 -8.07 -17.84 6.40
N SER A 262 -8.43 -18.21 7.63
CA SER A 262 -9.63 -19.01 7.94
C SER A 262 -10.90 -18.17 8.19
N GLY A 263 -10.83 -16.83 8.00
CA GLY A 263 -11.97 -15.93 8.18
C GLY A 263 -12.23 -15.48 9.62
N ASN A 264 -11.34 -15.76 10.57
CA ASN A 264 -11.49 -15.30 11.95
C ASN A 264 -10.99 -13.87 12.12
N LEU A 265 -11.87 -12.99 12.62
CA LEU A 265 -11.54 -11.63 12.99
C LEU A 265 -11.02 -11.60 14.44
N THR A 266 -9.82 -11.08 14.65
CA THR A 266 -9.25 -10.87 15.98
C THR A 266 -9.08 -9.38 16.24
N VAL A 267 -9.58 -8.92 17.37
CA VAL A 267 -9.50 -7.52 17.82
C VAL A 267 -8.74 -7.48 19.13
N MET A 268 -7.70 -6.65 19.17
CA MET A 268 -6.85 -6.44 20.36
C MET A 268 -6.77 -4.95 20.69
N ARG A 269 -6.54 -4.64 21.94
CA ARG A 269 -6.39 -3.26 22.42
C ARG A 269 -4.97 -3.01 22.93
#